data_2f4a8c02b36daba1c7d0c54110d1266d
#
_entry.id   2f4a8c02b36daba1c7d0c54110d1266d
#
_cell.length_a   1.000
_cell.length_b   1.000
_cell.length_c   1.000
_cell.angle_alpha   90.00
_cell.angle_beta   90.00
_cell.angle_gamma   90.00
#
_symmetry.space_group_name_H-M   'P 1'
#
loop_
_entity.id
_entity.type
_entity.pdbx_description
1 polymer ?
#
loop_
_entity_poly.entity_id
_entity_poly.type
_entity_poly.pdbx_seq_one_letter_code
_entity_poly.pdbx_strand_id
1 'polypeptide(L)'
;LLFTVCLHHFLGCDLDRVYEELGTRFPEIVFVRCFMDPIMQKHGLTPDQKLRKAMYDPLITKEPDPLTVTLVGSDFVLDESSDIKRLLRSTGHTLRELPACKTWAEYQQLGSAGVFVSCYPPAKYGADMLAERLNRTHLYLPGCFDYEEIKEEIRSLIKELQAGWSREDTSNTECADITSEEIEAFYQREVTLCEDSINHAKSIIGDTPVVLDYLYHPRPLGLAKLLLEHGFHVTTVYLDSISPEEKPAFDWLKLHHPDLELRATIQT
;
A
#
# COMPACT_ATOMS: atom_id res chain seq x y z
N LEU A 1 3.74 6.68 -19.67
CA LEU A 1 3.03 7.61 -18.80
C LEU A 1 3.33 9.05 -19.20
N LEU A 2 2.29 9.88 -19.29
CA LEU A 2 2.42 11.30 -19.53
C LEU A 2 1.93 12.05 -18.29
N PHE A 3 2.86 12.64 -17.55
CA PHE A 3 2.53 13.43 -16.36
C PHE A 3 2.24 14.86 -16.77
N THR A 4 1.13 15.41 -16.29
CA THR A 4 0.78 16.82 -16.43
C THR A 4 0.69 17.46 -15.06
N VAL A 5 1.23 18.65 -14.93
CA VAL A 5 1.22 19.44 -13.71
C VAL A 5 0.42 20.73 -13.93
N CYS A 6 0.08 21.46 -12.88
CA CYS A 6 -0.75 22.66 -12.94
C CYS A 6 -0.31 23.70 -13.99
N LEU A 7 0.93 23.66 -14.48
CA LEU A 7 1.46 24.62 -15.43
C LEU A 7 0.65 24.73 -16.74
N HIS A 8 0.04 23.62 -17.18
CA HIS A 8 -0.80 23.61 -18.39
C HIS A 8 -2.01 24.54 -18.28
N HIS A 9 -2.57 24.74 -17.09
CA HIS A 9 -3.65 25.69 -16.86
C HIS A 9 -3.20 27.13 -17.10
N PHE A 10 -1.99 27.48 -16.66
CA PHE A 10 -1.43 28.83 -16.87
C PHE A 10 -1.05 29.10 -18.33
N LEU A 11 -0.68 28.05 -19.07
CA LEU A 11 -0.33 28.15 -20.47
C LEU A 11 -1.54 28.04 -21.40
N GLY A 12 -2.75 27.80 -20.88
CA GLY A 12 -3.95 27.59 -21.69
C GLY A 12 -3.85 26.36 -22.60
N CYS A 13 -3.12 25.32 -22.17
CA CYS A 13 -2.94 24.11 -22.94
C CYS A 13 -4.19 23.23 -22.87
N ASP A 14 -4.77 22.91 -24.01
CA ASP A 14 -5.86 21.95 -24.14
C ASP A 14 -5.31 20.52 -24.16
N LEU A 15 -5.27 19.88 -22.97
CA LEU A 15 -4.73 18.55 -22.81
C LEU A 15 -5.59 17.48 -23.49
N ASP A 16 -6.91 17.64 -23.56
CA ASP A 16 -7.78 16.68 -24.21
C ASP A 16 -7.44 16.60 -25.69
N ARG A 17 -7.26 17.75 -26.35
CA ARG A 17 -6.79 17.82 -27.73
C ARG A 17 -5.41 17.18 -27.91
N VAL A 18 -4.47 17.41 -26.97
CA VAL A 18 -3.14 16.79 -27.03
C VAL A 18 -3.25 15.26 -26.99
N TYR A 19 -4.07 14.70 -26.09
CA TYR A 19 -4.27 13.26 -26.01
C TYR A 19 -4.96 12.69 -27.25
N GLU A 20 -5.92 13.40 -27.84
CA GLU A 20 -6.57 13.00 -29.08
C GLU A 20 -5.58 12.97 -30.26
N GLU A 21 -4.76 14.00 -30.40
CA GLU A 21 -3.72 14.05 -31.42
C GLU A 21 -2.68 12.94 -31.25
N LEU A 22 -2.24 12.67 -30.01
CA LEU A 22 -1.31 11.58 -29.73
C LEU A 22 -1.93 10.21 -30.05
N GLY A 23 -3.17 9.96 -29.66
CA GLY A 23 -3.87 8.71 -29.97
C GLY A 23 -4.08 8.52 -31.49
N THR A 24 -4.29 9.60 -32.22
CA THR A 24 -4.41 9.56 -33.69
C THR A 24 -3.07 9.27 -34.38
N ARG A 25 -1.99 9.86 -33.88
CA ARG A 25 -0.63 9.67 -34.45
C ARG A 25 -0.01 8.33 -34.10
N PHE A 26 -0.35 7.79 -32.93
CA PHE A 26 0.26 6.59 -32.37
C PHE A 26 -0.84 5.64 -31.85
N PRO A 27 -1.65 5.07 -32.74
CA PRO A 27 -2.82 4.24 -32.35
C PRO A 27 -2.42 2.96 -31.62
N GLU A 28 -1.17 2.51 -31.76
CA GLU A 28 -0.61 1.34 -31.07
C GLU A 28 -0.14 1.64 -29.64
N ILE A 29 -0.12 2.92 -29.22
CA ILE A 29 0.34 3.35 -27.90
C ILE A 29 -0.87 3.66 -27.01
N VAL A 30 -0.88 3.08 -25.83
CA VAL A 30 -1.85 3.42 -24.78
C VAL A 30 -1.34 4.61 -23.97
N PHE A 31 -2.00 5.75 -24.09
CA PHE A 31 -1.69 6.95 -23.33
C PHE A 31 -2.48 6.97 -22.02
N VAL A 32 -1.79 6.98 -20.89
CA VAL A 32 -2.40 7.09 -19.56
C VAL A 32 -2.40 8.55 -19.13
N ARG A 33 -3.58 9.08 -18.82
CA ARG A 33 -3.79 10.47 -18.41
C ARG A 33 -3.50 10.61 -16.92
N CYS A 34 -2.32 11.11 -16.58
CA CYS A 34 -1.87 11.30 -15.19
C CYS A 34 -1.86 12.78 -14.85
N PHE A 35 -2.96 13.27 -14.27
CA PHE A 35 -3.09 14.66 -13.88
C PHE A 35 -2.62 14.87 -12.44
N MET A 36 -1.59 15.71 -12.28
CA MET A 36 -1.03 16.13 -10.99
C MET A 36 -1.30 17.62 -10.81
N ASP A 37 -2.54 17.97 -10.46
CA ASP A 37 -3.02 19.35 -10.37
C ASP A 37 -3.37 19.77 -8.93
N PRO A 38 -2.41 19.82 -7.99
CA PRO A 38 -2.69 20.10 -6.59
C PRO A 38 -3.28 21.50 -6.36
N ILE A 39 -2.85 22.51 -7.12
CA ILE A 39 -3.28 23.91 -6.95
C ILE A 39 -4.76 24.10 -7.35
N MET A 40 -5.22 23.35 -8.34
CA MET A 40 -6.59 23.47 -8.86
C MET A 40 -7.61 22.66 -8.07
N GLN A 41 -7.15 21.78 -7.19
CA GLN A 41 -8.04 20.90 -6.46
C GLN A 41 -8.40 21.47 -5.09
N LYS A 42 -9.67 21.81 -4.91
CA LYS A 42 -10.21 22.29 -3.63
C LYS A 42 -10.93 21.20 -2.84
N HIS A 43 -11.51 20.22 -3.52
CA HIS A 43 -12.32 19.16 -2.92
C HIS A 43 -12.19 17.84 -3.71
N GLY A 44 -12.56 16.72 -3.11
CA GLY A 44 -12.59 15.40 -3.72
C GLY A 44 -11.25 14.66 -3.64
N LEU A 45 -11.00 13.78 -4.62
CA LEU A 45 -9.81 12.93 -4.65
C LEU A 45 -8.54 13.76 -4.80
N THR A 46 -7.52 13.42 -4.03
CA THR A 46 -6.20 14.03 -4.15
C THR A 46 -5.57 13.72 -5.52
N PRO A 47 -4.62 14.54 -5.99
CA PRO A 47 -3.88 14.23 -7.22
C PRO A 47 -3.22 12.86 -7.20
N ASP A 48 -2.68 12.44 -6.06
CA ASP A 48 -2.05 11.13 -5.90
C ASP A 48 -3.07 9.98 -6.03
N GLN A 49 -4.26 10.11 -5.44
CA GLN A 49 -5.34 9.14 -5.63
C GLN A 49 -5.77 9.00 -7.09
N LYS A 50 -5.88 10.14 -7.80
CA LYS A 50 -6.23 10.14 -9.24
C LYS A 50 -5.13 9.50 -10.09
N LEU A 51 -3.87 9.82 -9.79
CA LEU A 51 -2.72 9.24 -10.47
C LEU A 51 -2.70 7.72 -10.31
N ARG A 52 -2.80 7.23 -9.07
CA ARG A 52 -2.76 5.79 -8.79
C ARG A 52 -3.91 5.05 -9.45
N LYS A 53 -5.11 5.63 -9.47
CA LYS A 53 -6.22 5.08 -10.25
C LYS A 53 -5.87 5.01 -11.74
N ALA A 54 -5.40 6.11 -12.34
CA ALA A 54 -5.10 6.19 -13.77
C ALA A 54 -4.04 5.17 -14.20
N MET A 55 -3.07 4.85 -13.35
CA MET A 55 -2.03 3.85 -13.62
C MET A 55 -2.57 2.44 -13.84
N TYR A 56 -3.76 2.12 -13.33
CA TYR A 56 -4.38 0.80 -13.46
C TYR A 56 -5.60 0.79 -14.40
N ASP A 57 -6.03 1.94 -14.90
CA ASP A 57 -7.17 2.03 -15.85
C ASP A 57 -6.96 1.23 -17.14
N PRO A 58 -5.75 1.15 -17.73
CA PRO A 58 -5.52 0.36 -18.95
C PRO A 58 -5.51 -1.16 -18.77
N LEU A 59 -5.58 -1.67 -17.54
CA LEU A 59 -5.64 -3.12 -17.31
C LEU A 59 -6.96 -3.68 -17.87
N ILE A 60 -6.84 -4.74 -18.66
CA ILE A 60 -8.00 -5.48 -19.19
C ILE A 60 -8.39 -6.60 -18.25
N THR A 61 -9.67 -6.99 -18.32
CA THR A 61 -10.17 -8.17 -17.62
C THR A 61 -9.50 -9.42 -18.21
N LYS A 62 -8.95 -10.25 -17.32
CA LYS A 62 -8.37 -11.56 -17.64
C LYS A 62 -9.01 -12.62 -16.77
N GLU A 63 -8.87 -13.88 -17.18
CA GLU A 63 -9.22 -15.00 -16.32
C GLU A 63 -8.47 -14.87 -14.98
N PRO A 64 -9.17 -15.06 -13.86
CA PRO A 64 -8.57 -14.97 -12.54
C PRO A 64 -7.59 -16.12 -12.32
N ASP A 65 -6.43 -15.77 -11.85
CA ASP A 65 -5.46 -16.72 -11.30
C ASP A 65 -5.57 -16.63 -9.76
N PRO A 66 -6.17 -17.62 -9.12
CA PRO A 66 -6.42 -17.58 -7.67
C PRO A 66 -5.10 -17.61 -6.86
N LEU A 67 -3.99 -18.08 -7.45
CA LEU A 67 -2.67 -18.11 -6.82
C LEU A 67 -1.91 -16.80 -6.98
N THR A 68 -2.50 -15.82 -7.65
CA THR A 68 -1.85 -14.53 -7.87
C THR A 68 -2.51 -13.44 -7.04
N VAL A 69 -1.69 -12.68 -6.32
CA VAL A 69 -2.03 -11.44 -5.63
C VAL A 69 -1.35 -10.28 -6.36
N THR A 70 -2.05 -9.19 -6.60
CA THR A 70 -1.44 -7.96 -7.11
C THR A 70 -1.42 -6.89 -6.03
N LEU A 71 -0.22 -6.37 -5.72
CA LEU A 71 -0.07 -5.18 -4.89
C LEU A 71 -0.30 -3.92 -5.73
N VAL A 72 -1.30 -3.15 -5.34
CA VAL A 72 -1.75 -1.95 -6.06
C VAL A 72 -1.21 -0.70 -5.39
N GLY A 73 -0.59 0.16 -6.18
CA GLY A 73 -0.22 1.51 -5.77
C GLY A 73 1.08 1.63 -4.97
N SER A 74 1.91 0.60 -4.96
CA SER A 74 3.29 0.71 -4.49
C SER A 74 4.16 1.41 -5.54
N ASP A 75 5.06 2.29 -5.10
CA ASP A 75 6.05 2.97 -5.97
C ASP A 75 7.32 2.15 -6.13
N PHE A 76 7.57 1.23 -5.22
CA PHE A 76 8.74 0.37 -5.18
C PHE A 76 8.34 -1.09 -5.06
N VAL A 77 9.20 -1.96 -5.58
CA VAL A 77 9.08 -3.41 -5.34
C VAL A 77 9.34 -3.66 -3.86
N LEU A 78 8.50 -4.45 -3.22
CA LEU A 78 8.72 -4.88 -1.85
C LEU A 78 10.03 -5.67 -1.73
N ASP A 79 10.72 -5.49 -0.63
CA ASP A 79 11.89 -6.28 -0.30
C ASP A 79 11.55 -7.78 -0.23
N GLU A 80 12.49 -8.63 -0.61
CA GLU A 80 12.32 -10.08 -0.58
C GLU A 80 12.15 -10.64 0.83
N SER A 81 12.63 -9.90 1.83
CA SER A 81 12.48 -10.22 3.25
C SER A 81 11.17 -9.74 3.86
N SER A 82 10.30 -9.05 3.10
CA SER A 82 9.03 -8.56 3.65
C SER A 82 8.13 -9.73 4.10
N ASP A 83 7.43 -9.54 5.20
CA ASP A 83 6.51 -10.52 5.80
C ASP A 83 5.41 -10.94 4.82
N ILE A 84 4.82 -10.00 4.08
CA ILE A 84 3.79 -10.31 3.06
C ILE A 84 4.35 -11.24 1.95
N LYS A 85 5.58 -11.02 1.48
CA LYS A 85 6.19 -11.92 0.50
C LYS A 85 6.48 -13.30 1.08
N ARG A 86 6.95 -13.36 2.33
CA ARG A 86 7.18 -14.63 3.02
C ARG A 86 5.87 -15.40 3.24
N LEU A 87 4.82 -14.69 3.66
CA LEU A 87 3.50 -15.27 3.84
C LEU A 87 2.97 -15.84 2.53
N LEU A 88 2.94 -15.04 1.47
CA LEU A 88 2.42 -15.48 0.17
C LEU A 88 3.20 -16.68 -0.38
N ARG A 89 4.53 -16.71 -0.22
CA ARG A 89 5.33 -17.90 -0.61
C ARG A 89 4.98 -19.13 0.21
N SER A 90 4.82 -18.99 1.51
CA SER A 90 4.46 -20.14 2.38
C SER A 90 3.08 -20.70 2.05
N THR A 91 2.22 -19.90 1.43
CA THR A 91 0.87 -20.28 0.99
C THR A 91 0.80 -20.66 -0.50
N GLY A 92 1.93 -20.70 -1.21
CA GLY A 92 1.99 -21.03 -2.63
C GLY A 92 1.52 -19.92 -3.58
N HIS A 93 1.33 -18.69 -3.06
CA HIS A 93 0.88 -17.56 -3.87
C HIS A 93 2.04 -16.75 -4.45
N THR A 94 1.77 -16.12 -5.59
CA THR A 94 2.69 -15.21 -6.27
C THR A 94 2.24 -13.76 -6.09
N LEU A 95 3.14 -12.88 -5.66
CA LEU A 95 2.91 -11.44 -5.64
C LEU A 95 3.34 -10.82 -6.95
N ARG A 96 2.46 -10.01 -7.55
CA ARG A 96 2.76 -9.14 -8.70
C ARG A 96 2.69 -7.68 -8.28
N GLU A 97 3.63 -6.90 -8.81
CA GLU A 97 3.81 -5.49 -8.46
C GLU A 97 4.09 -4.68 -9.72
N LEU A 98 3.41 -3.54 -9.86
CA LEU A 98 3.60 -2.65 -11.02
C LEU A 98 5.08 -2.23 -11.23
N PRO A 99 5.84 -1.84 -10.18
CA PRO A 99 7.23 -1.45 -10.34
C PRO A 99 8.16 -2.58 -10.82
N ALA A 100 7.74 -3.83 -10.69
CA ALA A 100 8.50 -4.99 -11.17
C ALA A 100 8.27 -5.28 -12.67
N CYS A 101 7.21 -4.72 -13.27
CA CYS A 101 6.86 -4.98 -14.67
C CYS A 101 7.84 -4.31 -15.62
N LYS A 102 8.41 -5.08 -16.55
CA LYS A 102 9.36 -4.60 -17.59
C LYS A 102 8.71 -4.50 -18.96
N THR A 103 7.59 -5.18 -19.16
CA THR A 103 6.89 -5.25 -20.45
C THR A 103 5.42 -4.94 -20.28
N TRP A 104 4.78 -4.54 -21.41
CA TRP A 104 3.33 -4.36 -21.46
C TRP A 104 2.57 -5.66 -21.13
N ALA A 105 3.08 -6.80 -21.54
CA ALA A 105 2.48 -8.09 -21.26
C ALA A 105 2.48 -8.39 -19.73
N GLU A 106 3.59 -8.14 -19.05
CA GLU A 106 3.69 -8.26 -17.59
C GLU A 106 2.76 -7.29 -16.87
N TYR A 107 2.69 -6.03 -17.34
CA TYR A 107 1.75 -5.06 -16.82
C TYR A 107 0.31 -5.56 -16.94
N GLN A 108 -0.10 -6.08 -18.10
CA GLN A 108 -1.45 -6.62 -18.29
C GLN A 108 -1.72 -7.86 -17.41
N GLN A 109 -0.68 -8.60 -17.00
CA GLN A 109 -0.85 -9.73 -16.07
C GLN A 109 -1.20 -9.29 -14.65
N LEU A 110 -1.03 -8.02 -14.28
CA LEU A 110 -1.52 -7.51 -13.00
C LEU A 110 -3.05 -7.66 -12.88
N GLY A 111 -3.77 -7.59 -13.99
CA GLY A 111 -5.22 -7.76 -14.04
C GLY A 111 -5.73 -9.20 -13.90
N SER A 112 -4.84 -10.21 -13.87
CA SER A 112 -5.23 -11.61 -13.66
C SER A 112 -5.26 -12.04 -12.19
N ALA A 113 -4.91 -11.16 -11.24
CA ALA A 113 -4.92 -11.51 -9.84
C ALA A 113 -6.31 -11.95 -9.34
N GLY A 114 -6.33 -12.98 -8.49
CA GLY A 114 -7.53 -13.37 -7.76
C GLY A 114 -7.89 -12.34 -6.68
N VAL A 115 -6.86 -11.75 -6.06
CA VAL A 115 -7.00 -10.75 -5.00
C VAL A 115 -6.10 -9.56 -5.28
N PHE A 116 -6.64 -8.35 -5.12
CA PHE A 116 -5.87 -7.11 -5.08
C PHE A 116 -5.61 -6.71 -3.64
N VAL A 117 -4.40 -6.26 -3.36
CA VAL A 117 -4.00 -5.72 -2.04
C VAL A 117 -3.47 -4.31 -2.23
N SER A 118 -3.78 -3.40 -1.34
CA SER A 118 -3.11 -2.10 -1.26
C SER A 118 -2.72 -1.80 0.18
N CYS A 119 -1.53 -1.24 0.36
CA CYS A 119 -1.00 -0.87 1.69
C CYS A 119 -0.86 0.64 1.84
N TYR A 120 -0.77 1.37 0.74
CA TYR A 120 -0.58 2.81 0.76
C TYR A 120 -1.94 3.54 0.71
N PRO A 121 -2.27 4.44 1.67
CA PRO A 121 -3.59 5.05 1.76
C PRO A 121 -4.10 5.71 0.47
N PRO A 122 -3.30 6.50 -0.29
CA PRO A 122 -3.73 7.07 -1.56
C PRO A 122 -4.05 6.04 -2.64
N ALA A 123 -3.55 4.81 -2.53
CA ALA A 123 -3.80 3.75 -3.49
C ALA A 123 -5.18 3.09 -3.31
N LYS A 124 -5.74 3.16 -2.10
CA LYS A 124 -7.01 2.50 -1.74
C LYS A 124 -8.12 2.76 -2.73
N TYR A 125 -8.36 4.04 -3.06
CA TYR A 125 -9.41 4.40 -4.01
C TYR A 125 -9.20 3.76 -5.40
N GLY A 126 -7.99 3.82 -5.94
CA GLY A 126 -7.66 3.22 -7.23
C GLY A 126 -7.79 1.70 -7.22
N ALA A 127 -7.43 1.06 -6.11
CA ALA A 127 -7.55 -0.39 -5.93
C ALA A 127 -9.02 -0.83 -5.80
N ASP A 128 -9.86 -0.08 -5.07
CA ASP A 128 -11.31 -0.32 -4.98
C ASP A 128 -11.95 -0.27 -6.37
N MET A 129 -11.67 0.79 -7.15
CA MET A 129 -12.20 0.95 -8.51
C MET A 129 -11.70 -0.11 -9.49
N LEU A 130 -10.43 -0.54 -9.36
CA LEU A 130 -9.88 -1.63 -10.16
C LEU A 130 -10.58 -2.95 -9.85
N ALA A 131 -10.73 -3.27 -8.58
CA ALA A 131 -11.36 -4.51 -8.13
C ALA A 131 -12.82 -4.58 -8.57
N GLU A 132 -13.58 -3.48 -8.40
CA GLU A 132 -14.96 -3.40 -8.88
C GLU A 132 -15.05 -3.63 -10.40
N ARG A 133 -14.21 -2.94 -11.18
CA ARG A 133 -14.20 -3.04 -12.65
C ARG A 133 -13.85 -4.45 -13.17
N LEU A 134 -12.91 -5.12 -12.48
CA LEU A 134 -12.46 -6.47 -12.85
C LEU A 134 -13.25 -7.58 -12.15
N ASN A 135 -14.24 -7.23 -11.31
CA ASN A 135 -15.03 -8.14 -10.49
C ASN A 135 -14.13 -9.06 -9.62
N ARG A 136 -13.28 -8.44 -8.79
CA ARG A 136 -12.33 -9.09 -7.88
C ARG A 136 -12.46 -8.52 -6.48
N THR A 137 -11.86 -9.22 -5.50
CA THR A 137 -11.73 -8.71 -4.14
C THR A 137 -10.54 -7.75 -4.04
N HIS A 138 -10.72 -6.67 -3.28
CA HIS A 138 -9.64 -5.80 -2.84
C HIS A 138 -9.58 -5.83 -1.32
N LEU A 139 -8.37 -6.03 -0.79
CA LEU A 139 -8.03 -5.88 0.63
C LEU A 139 -7.16 -4.64 0.82
N TYR A 140 -7.61 -3.75 1.67
CA TYR A 140 -6.81 -2.63 2.13
C TYR A 140 -6.13 -3.04 3.44
N LEU A 141 -4.81 -3.19 3.39
CA LEU A 141 -3.94 -3.55 4.51
C LEU A 141 -2.97 -2.39 4.73
N PRO A 142 -3.35 -1.34 5.47
CA PRO A 142 -2.57 -0.09 5.53
C PRO A 142 -1.19 -0.23 6.15
N GLY A 143 -0.84 -1.40 6.62
CA GLY A 143 0.37 -1.66 7.38
C GLY A 143 0.34 -0.88 8.70
N CYS A 144 0.72 -1.49 9.79
CA CYS A 144 0.70 -0.84 11.09
C CYS A 144 1.91 -1.23 11.94
N PHE A 145 1.98 -0.65 13.13
CA PHE A 145 3.01 -0.92 14.13
C PHE A 145 2.42 -1.51 15.42
N ASP A 146 1.17 -1.98 15.34
CA ASP A 146 0.49 -2.68 16.44
C ASP A 146 0.36 -4.16 16.10
N TYR A 147 0.88 -5.02 16.95
CA TYR A 147 0.96 -6.45 16.67
C TYR A 147 -0.41 -7.13 16.56
N GLU A 148 -1.41 -6.69 17.31
CA GLU A 148 -2.75 -7.26 17.21
C GLU A 148 -3.44 -6.83 15.90
N GLU A 149 -3.24 -5.57 15.48
CA GLU A 149 -3.73 -5.08 14.19
C GLU A 149 -3.09 -5.86 13.03
N ILE A 150 -1.76 -6.06 13.06
CA ILE A 150 -1.02 -6.87 12.07
C ILE A 150 -1.59 -8.29 11.99
N LYS A 151 -1.88 -8.88 13.15
CA LYS A 151 -2.44 -10.24 13.23
C LYS A 151 -3.79 -10.35 12.54
N GLU A 152 -4.66 -9.35 12.72
CA GLU A 152 -5.95 -9.31 12.04
C GLU A 152 -5.82 -9.04 10.53
N GLU A 153 -4.85 -8.23 10.10
CA GLU A 153 -4.54 -8.05 8.68
C GLU A 153 -4.07 -9.36 8.03
N ILE A 154 -3.17 -10.12 8.68
CA ILE A 154 -2.72 -11.44 8.22
C ILE A 154 -3.90 -12.41 8.10
N ARG A 155 -4.75 -12.48 9.12
CA ARG A 155 -5.95 -13.34 9.11
C ARG A 155 -6.91 -12.98 7.97
N SER A 156 -7.12 -11.70 7.75
CA SER A 156 -7.99 -11.19 6.68
C SER A 156 -7.44 -11.57 5.30
N LEU A 157 -6.13 -11.42 5.11
CA LEU A 157 -5.49 -11.80 3.86
C LEU A 157 -5.62 -13.30 3.60
N ILE A 158 -5.29 -14.15 4.57
CA ILE A 158 -5.38 -15.60 4.41
C ILE A 158 -6.81 -16.05 4.13
N LYS A 159 -7.79 -15.48 4.83
CA LYS A 159 -9.21 -15.76 4.60
C LYS A 159 -9.62 -15.51 3.15
N GLU A 160 -9.21 -14.38 2.58
CA GLU A 160 -9.53 -14.05 1.20
C GLU A 160 -8.78 -14.94 0.19
N LEU A 161 -7.53 -15.29 0.48
CA LEU A 161 -6.77 -16.23 -0.34
C LEU A 161 -7.45 -17.60 -0.39
N GLN A 162 -7.92 -18.11 0.75
CA GLN A 162 -8.65 -19.38 0.84
C GLN A 162 -10.04 -19.32 0.19
N ALA A 163 -10.76 -18.20 0.30
CA ALA A 163 -12.08 -18.04 -0.32
C ALA A 163 -12.02 -18.06 -1.86
N GLY A 164 -10.93 -17.60 -2.45
CA GLY A 164 -10.69 -17.67 -3.89
C GLY A 164 -10.62 -19.10 -4.43
N TRP A 165 -10.21 -20.07 -3.60
CA TRP A 165 -10.10 -21.48 -3.96
C TRP A 165 -11.41 -22.24 -4.01
N SER A 166 -12.39 -21.83 -3.21
CA SER A 166 -13.68 -22.53 -3.10
C SER A 166 -14.60 -22.32 -4.29
N ARG A 167 -14.20 -21.51 -5.28
CA ARG A 167 -15.11 -21.04 -6.32
C ARG A 167 -15.14 -21.83 -7.60
N GLU A 168 -14.20 -22.66 -7.98
CA GLU A 168 -14.35 -23.65 -9.06
C GLU A 168 -13.07 -24.43 -9.38
N ASP A 169 -13.21 -25.76 -9.54
CA ASP A 169 -12.28 -26.74 -10.15
C ASP A 169 -10.85 -26.86 -9.57
N THR A 170 -10.75 -27.56 -8.45
CA THR A 170 -9.47 -27.99 -7.87
C THR A 170 -9.05 -29.37 -8.34
N SER A 171 -8.82 -29.58 -9.63
CA SER A 171 -8.40 -30.90 -10.07
C SER A 171 -6.89 -31.19 -9.96
N ASN A 172 -6.01 -30.23 -9.66
CA ASN A 172 -4.55 -30.54 -9.61
C ASN A 172 -3.61 -29.53 -8.94
N THR A 173 -4.01 -28.70 -7.99
CA THR A 173 -3.03 -27.85 -7.32
C THR A 173 -3.16 -27.99 -5.81
N GLU A 174 -2.16 -28.60 -5.18
CA GLU A 174 -2.02 -28.69 -3.73
C GLU A 174 -1.70 -27.30 -3.17
N CYS A 175 -2.72 -26.50 -2.90
CA CYS A 175 -2.54 -25.39 -1.96
C CYS A 175 -2.86 -25.93 -0.58
N ALA A 176 -1.94 -25.80 0.33
CA ALA A 176 -2.14 -26.25 1.69
C ALA A 176 -3.23 -25.38 2.35
N ASP A 177 -4.27 -26.02 2.85
CA ASP A 177 -5.17 -25.40 3.82
C ASP A 177 -4.33 -24.96 5.02
N ILE A 178 -4.07 -23.65 5.11
CA ILE A 178 -3.28 -23.11 6.22
C ILE A 178 -4.15 -23.14 7.45
N THR A 179 -3.72 -23.90 8.43
CA THR A 179 -4.41 -23.99 9.71
C THR A 179 -4.23 -22.74 10.55
N SER A 180 -5.16 -22.49 11.47
CA SER A 180 -5.02 -21.38 12.43
C SER A 180 -3.72 -21.48 13.26
N GLU A 181 -3.22 -22.68 13.50
CA GLU A 181 -1.98 -22.95 14.22
C GLU A 181 -0.74 -22.52 13.40
N GLU A 182 -0.74 -22.78 12.10
CA GLU A 182 0.34 -22.33 11.19
C GLU A 182 0.37 -20.82 11.04
N ILE A 183 -0.79 -20.16 10.98
CA ILE A 183 -0.90 -18.70 10.97
C ILE A 183 -0.32 -18.14 12.27
N GLU A 184 -0.69 -18.70 13.41
CA GLU A 184 -0.19 -18.28 14.72
C GLU A 184 1.33 -18.48 14.82
N ALA A 185 1.84 -19.62 14.36
CA ALA A 185 3.28 -19.90 14.35
C ALA A 185 4.05 -18.95 13.43
N PHE A 186 3.49 -18.60 12.26
CA PHE A 186 4.06 -17.59 11.37
C PHE A 186 4.12 -16.23 12.09
N TYR A 187 2.98 -15.78 12.62
CA TYR A 187 2.87 -14.50 13.33
C TYR A 187 3.87 -14.39 14.47
N GLN A 188 3.95 -15.39 15.35
CA GLN A 188 4.85 -15.38 16.51
C GLN A 188 6.33 -15.30 16.09
N ARG A 189 6.70 -15.97 15.00
CA ARG A 189 8.05 -15.86 14.44
C ARG A 189 8.34 -14.45 13.94
N GLU A 190 7.40 -13.83 13.21
CA GLU A 190 7.58 -12.47 12.69
C GLU A 190 7.66 -11.43 13.82
N VAL A 191 6.83 -11.57 14.87
CA VAL A 191 6.91 -10.74 16.08
C VAL A 191 8.28 -10.86 16.73
N THR A 192 8.80 -12.07 16.88
CA THR A 192 10.14 -12.29 17.46
C THR A 192 11.23 -11.59 16.65
N LEU A 193 11.18 -11.70 15.31
CA LEU A 193 12.14 -11.02 14.43
C LEU A 193 12.05 -9.48 14.55
N CYS A 194 10.83 -8.94 14.67
CA CYS A 194 10.63 -7.51 14.87
C CYS A 194 11.20 -7.05 16.23
N GLU A 195 10.89 -7.77 17.30
CA GLU A 195 11.38 -7.45 18.66
C GLU A 195 12.89 -7.51 18.75
N ASP A 196 13.52 -8.54 18.17
CA ASP A 196 14.98 -8.66 18.12
C ASP A 196 15.61 -7.49 17.37
N SER A 197 14.99 -7.09 16.24
CA SER A 197 15.46 -5.96 15.41
C SER A 197 15.32 -4.62 16.15
N ILE A 198 14.22 -4.40 16.85
CA ILE A 198 13.96 -3.19 17.64
C ILE A 198 14.96 -3.11 18.79
N ASN A 199 15.16 -4.20 19.54
CA ASN A 199 16.11 -4.27 20.64
C ASN A 199 17.55 -4.04 20.16
N HIS A 200 17.91 -4.60 19.01
CA HIS A 200 19.21 -4.36 18.40
C HIS A 200 19.38 -2.88 18.02
N ALA A 201 18.39 -2.29 17.34
CA ALA A 201 18.40 -0.87 17.00
C ALA A 201 18.53 0.02 18.24
N LYS A 202 17.78 -0.28 19.32
CA LYS A 202 17.89 0.44 20.61
C LYS A 202 19.29 0.34 21.19
N SER A 203 19.95 -0.80 21.11
CA SER A 203 21.31 -0.99 21.58
C SER A 203 22.35 -0.12 20.86
N ILE A 204 22.08 0.20 19.58
CA ILE A 204 22.97 1.06 18.76
C ILE A 204 22.66 2.54 19.00
N ILE A 205 21.38 2.92 18.95
CA ILE A 205 20.94 4.32 19.01
C ILE A 205 21.05 4.88 20.43
N GLY A 206 20.81 4.06 21.45
CA GLY A 206 20.82 4.48 22.85
C GLY A 206 19.75 5.55 23.13
N ASP A 207 20.16 6.65 23.74
CA ASP A 207 19.28 7.76 24.09
C ASP A 207 19.34 8.92 23.07
N THR A 208 19.86 8.66 21.87
CA THR A 208 19.87 9.66 20.79
C THR A 208 18.43 10.10 20.47
N PRO A 209 18.16 11.42 20.39
CA PRO A 209 16.85 11.92 20.02
C PRO A 209 16.42 11.44 18.63
N VAL A 210 15.20 10.91 18.52
CA VAL A 210 14.60 10.44 17.28
C VAL A 210 13.50 11.41 16.85
N VAL A 211 13.54 11.79 15.59
CA VAL A 211 12.51 12.61 14.93
C VAL A 211 11.89 11.77 13.83
N LEU A 212 10.57 11.76 13.75
CA LEU A 212 9.83 11.03 12.73
C LEU A 212 9.15 12.00 11.77
N ASP A 213 9.07 11.60 10.50
CA ASP A 213 8.44 12.38 9.44
C ASP A 213 7.49 11.49 8.63
N TYR A 214 6.30 12.02 8.32
CA TYR A 214 5.28 11.31 7.53
C TYR A 214 5.75 10.94 6.11
N LEU A 215 6.79 11.61 5.59
CA LEU A 215 7.39 11.26 4.30
C LEU A 215 8.11 9.91 4.34
N TYR A 216 8.60 9.51 5.52
CA TYR A 216 9.22 8.20 5.70
C TYR A 216 8.17 7.08 5.71
N HIS A 217 7.06 7.30 6.45
CA HIS A 217 5.98 6.33 6.54
C HIS A 217 4.64 7.06 6.75
N PRO A 218 3.55 6.67 6.07
CA PRO A 218 2.25 7.34 6.17
C PRO A 218 1.57 7.19 7.54
N ARG A 219 2.11 6.34 8.43
CA ARG A 219 1.63 6.13 9.81
C ARG A 219 2.71 6.46 10.85
N PRO A 220 3.18 7.72 10.94
CA PRO A 220 4.28 8.09 11.84
C PRO A 220 3.89 8.06 13.33
N LEU A 221 2.61 8.19 13.67
CA LEU A 221 2.14 8.12 15.06
C LEU A 221 2.17 6.69 15.60
N GLY A 222 1.80 5.70 14.79
CA GLY A 222 1.94 4.30 15.15
C GLY A 222 3.39 3.90 15.39
N LEU A 223 4.30 4.37 14.52
CA LEU A 223 5.74 4.17 14.70
C LEU A 223 6.27 4.87 15.96
N ALA A 224 5.82 6.11 16.23
CA ALA A 224 6.20 6.82 17.44
C ALA A 224 5.78 6.06 18.70
N LYS A 225 4.54 5.55 18.74
CA LYS A 225 4.04 4.71 19.83
C LYS A 225 4.94 3.51 20.05
N LEU A 226 5.18 2.70 19.00
CA LEU A 226 6.03 1.51 19.07
C LEU A 226 7.43 1.85 19.64
N LEU A 227 8.08 2.88 19.11
CA LEU A 227 9.43 3.26 19.56
C LEU A 227 9.45 3.74 21.01
N LEU A 228 8.46 4.53 21.44
CA LEU A 228 8.35 5.00 22.83
C LEU A 228 8.08 3.85 23.81
N GLU A 229 7.24 2.88 23.43
CA GLU A 229 7.01 1.67 24.24
C GLU A 229 8.28 0.83 24.40
N HIS A 230 9.21 0.88 23.44
CA HIS A 230 10.52 0.25 23.50
C HIS A 230 11.63 1.16 24.06
N GLY A 231 11.24 2.28 24.67
CA GLY A 231 12.15 3.18 25.38
C GLY A 231 13.07 4.03 24.51
N PHE A 232 12.75 4.19 23.21
CA PHE A 232 13.47 5.17 22.37
C PHE A 232 13.11 6.60 22.79
N HIS A 233 14.05 7.52 22.59
CA HIS A 233 13.86 8.94 22.88
C HIS A 233 13.24 9.65 21.66
N VAL A 234 11.95 9.43 21.39
CA VAL A 234 11.23 10.17 20.34
C VAL A 234 10.86 11.54 20.85
N THR A 235 11.28 12.59 20.17
CA THR A 235 11.08 13.99 20.59
C THR A 235 10.05 14.73 19.75
N THR A 236 9.99 14.45 18.46
CA THR A 236 9.15 15.20 17.51
C THR A 236 8.59 14.28 16.44
N VAL A 237 7.31 14.46 16.08
CA VAL A 237 6.68 13.78 14.94
C VAL A 237 6.09 14.84 14.01
N TYR A 238 6.53 14.85 12.76
CA TYR A 238 5.96 15.68 11.69
C TYR A 238 4.81 14.93 11.02
N LEU A 239 3.68 15.61 10.89
CA LEU A 239 2.42 15.08 10.38
C LEU A 239 1.95 15.89 9.18
N ASP A 240 1.37 15.22 8.19
CA ASP A 240 0.53 15.86 7.17
C ASP A 240 -0.91 15.97 7.70
N SER A 241 -1.46 14.83 8.12
CA SER A 241 -2.80 14.73 8.70
C SER A 241 -2.85 13.52 9.66
N ILE A 242 -3.92 13.42 10.42
CA ILE A 242 -4.18 12.24 11.26
C ILE A 242 -5.26 11.42 10.56
N SER A 243 -4.86 10.27 10.03
CA SER A 243 -5.81 9.34 9.43
C SER A 243 -6.68 8.66 10.49
N PRO A 244 -7.84 8.11 10.11
CA PRO A 244 -8.66 7.31 11.03
C PRO A 244 -7.89 6.15 11.67
N GLU A 245 -7.00 5.52 10.91
CA GLU A 245 -6.17 4.40 11.34
C GLU A 245 -5.10 4.81 12.38
N GLU A 246 -4.67 6.09 12.35
CA GLU A 246 -3.69 6.63 13.30
C GLU A 246 -4.32 7.23 14.58
N LYS A 247 -5.64 7.39 14.60
CA LYS A 247 -6.34 8.01 15.73
C LYS A 247 -6.09 7.29 17.06
N PRO A 248 -6.08 5.94 17.15
CA PRO A 248 -5.77 5.24 18.40
C PRO A 248 -4.35 5.53 18.90
N ALA A 249 -3.38 5.54 18.02
CA ALA A 249 -1.98 5.86 18.37
C ALA A 249 -1.86 7.33 18.83
N PHE A 250 -2.53 8.27 18.15
CA PHE A 250 -2.59 9.68 18.56
C PHE A 250 -3.13 9.84 19.97
N ASP A 251 -4.27 9.22 20.29
CA ASP A 251 -4.90 9.34 21.60
C ASP A 251 -4.01 8.72 22.70
N TRP A 252 -3.36 7.60 22.40
CA TRP A 252 -2.40 6.99 23.32
C TRP A 252 -1.18 7.90 23.58
N LEU A 253 -0.60 8.48 22.53
CA LEU A 253 0.55 9.40 22.64
C LEU A 253 0.18 10.63 23.46
N LYS A 254 -0.99 11.22 23.25
CA LYS A 254 -1.47 12.38 24.02
C LYS A 254 -1.64 12.06 25.50
N LEU A 255 -2.03 10.85 25.84
CA LEU A 255 -2.24 10.41 27.22
C LEU A 255 -0.92 10.10 27.94
N HIS A 256 -0.01 9.37 27.28
CA HIS A 256 1.19 8.80 27.91
C HIS A 256 2.46 9.66 27.70
N HIS A 257 2.49 10.45 26.62
CA HIS A 257 3.61 11.32 26.25
C HIS A 257 3.13 12.73 25.89
N PRO A 258 2.52 13.46 26.83
CA PRO A 258 1.94 14.79 26.57
C PRO A 258 2.98 15.82 26.10
N ASP A 259 4.26 15.61 26.42
CA ASP A 259 5.37 16.50 26.04
C ASP A 259 5.90 16.18 24.64
N LEU A 260 5.45 15.11 23.98
CA LEU A 260 5.85 14.78 22.62
C LEU A 260 5.40 15.89 21.67
N GLU A 261 6.33 16.45 20.91
CA GLU A 261 6.05 17.51 19.98
C GLU A 261 5.42 16.94 18.67
N LEU A 262 4.16 17.30 18.42
CA LEU A 262 3.47 17.00 17.16
C LEU A 262 3.42 18.25 16.31
N ARG A 263 4.03 18.23 15.14
CA ARG A 263 4.12 19.36 14.21
C ARG A 263 3.38 19.06 12.91
N ALA A 264 2.42 19.91 12.55
CA ALA A 264 1.84 19.90 11.23
C ALA A 264 2.82 20.53 10.23
N THR A 265 3.02 19.87 9.09
CA THR A 265 3.93 20.37 8.03
C THR A 265 3.26 21.42 7.16
N ILE A 266 1.93 21.43 7.09
CA ILE A 266 1.17 22.47 6.40
C ILE A 266 0.95 23.60 7.39
N GLN A 267 1.70 24.68 7.22
CA GLN A 267 1.35 25.95 7.83
C GLN A 267 0.17 26.53 7.07
N THR A 268 -0.97 26.56 7.74
CA THR A 268 -2.13 27.31 7.28
C THR A 268 -1.92 28.83 7.41
#